data_96737aad9ea25967ffdda5eddbbbf0cc
#
_entry.id   96737aad9ea25967ffdda5eddbbbf0cc
#
_cell.length_a   1.000
_cell.length_b   1.000
_cell.length_c   1.000
_cell.angle_alpha   90.00
_cell.angle_beta   90.00
_cell.angle_gamma   90.00
#
_symmetry.space_group_name_H-M   'P 1'
#
loop_
_entity.id
_entity.type
_entity.pdbx_description
1 polymer ?
#
loop_
_entity_poly.entity_id
_entity_poly.type
_entity_poly.pdbx_seq_one_letter_code
_entity_poly.pdbx_strand_id
1 'polypeptide(L)'
;MNTLIVYYSQACGNTKRIAEMIHEEKGYDICRIDTEIPYTGTYQEIVDQGQEEVNRGYKPALKPLEISLGDYDRYIVMTPTWWYTMAPAVLTFLSENDFTGKIIIPVQTHGGWPGHVIKDMEKAAKGADFKGPFAVQFDSTGGDELVTKEDAIFAWIRKL
;
A
#
# COMPACT_ATOMS: atom_id res chain seq x y z
N MET A 1 6.65 1.35 20.94
CA MET A 1 5.63 0.99 19.93
C MET A 1 6.32 0.32 18.74
N ASN A 2 5.95 -0.92 18.48
CA ASN A 2 6.52 -1.66 17.36
C ASN A 2 5.76 -1.33 16.07
N THR A 3 6.48 -0.92 15.04
CA THR A 3 5.90 -0.53 13.75
C THR A 3 6.36 -1.46 12.64
N LEU A 4 5.42 -1.90 11.81
CA LEU A 4 5.67 -2.69 10.62
C LEU A 4 5.25 -1.93 9.38
N ILE A 5 6.13 -1.86 8.39
CA ILE A 5 5.79 -1.37 7.05
C ILE A 5 5.31 -2.56 6.24
N VAL A 6 4.09 -2.48 5.70
CA VAL A 6 3.52 -3.51 4.83
C VAL A 6 3.19 -2.85 3.49
N TYR A 7 3.73 -3.39 2.40
CA TYR A 7 3.50 -2.81 1.09
C TYR A 7 3.24 -3.85 0.01
N TYR A 8 2.46 -3.45 -0.98
CA TYR A 8 2.36 -4.11 -2.26
C TYR A 8 2.89 -3.17 -3.34
N SER A 9 3.64 -3.69 -4.28
CA SER A 9 4.20 -2.88 -5.38
C SER A 9 4.21 -3.67 -6.68
N GLN A 10 3.92 -2.98 -7.78
CA GLN A 10 3.86 -3.54 -9.12
C GLN A 10 4.55 -2.57 -10.10
N ALA A 11 4.78 -3.01 -11.33
CA ALA A 11 5.37 -2.21 -12.40
C ALA A 11 6.71 -1.55 -12.01
N CYS A 12 6.80 -0.24 -11.99
CA CYS A 12 8.05 0.50 -11.75
C CYS A 12 8.58 0.44 -10.31
N GLY A 13 7.86 -0.20 -9.39
CA GLY A 13 8.30 -0.30 -8.00
C GLY A 13 8.17 0.98 -7.19
N ASN A 14 7.22 1.86 -7.54
CA ASN A 14 7.05 3.15 -6.89
C ASN A 14 6.70 3.03 -5.41
N THR A 15 5.74 2.18 -5.07
CA THR A 15 5.35 1.94 -3.68
C THR A 15 6.51 1.34 -2.88
N LYS A 16 7.22 0.37 -3.47
CA LYS A 16 8.42 -0.23 -2.87
C LYS A 16 9.47 0.83 -2.53
N ARG A 17 9.73 1.76 -3.46
CA ARG A 17 10.70 2.83 -3.26
C ARG A 17 10.39 3.65 -2.01
N ILE A 18 9.13 4.05 -1.83
CA ILE A 18 8.73 4.84 -0.67
C ILE A 18 8.79 4.01 0.62
N ALA A 19 8.39 2.74 0.56
CA ALA A 19 8.49 1.83 1.70
C ALA A 19 9.94 1.68 2.18
N GLU A 20 10.88 1.52 1.25
CA GLU A 20 12.31 1.44 1.54
C GLU A 20 12.86 2.73 2.14
N MET A 21 12.41 3.90 1.68
CA MET A 21 12.79 5.20 2.27
C MET A 21 12.39 5.27 3.74
N ILE A 22 11.19 4.84 4.08
CA ILE A 22 10.73 4.82 5.48
C ILE A 22 11.57 3.83 6.29
N HIS A 23 11.80 2.64 5.76
CA HIS A 23 12.61 1.61 6.42
C HIS A 23 14.02 2.10 6.73
N GLU A 24 14.68 2.74 5.77
CA GLU A 24 16.04 3.25 5.94
C GLU A 24 16.10 4.39 6.96
N GLU A 25 15.13 5.31 6.95
CA GLU A 25 15.12 6.47 7.85
C GLU A 25 14.72 6.12 9.30
N LYS A 26 13.80 5.17 9.47
CA LYS A 26 13.20 4.89 10.78
C LYS A 26 13.66 3.57 11.38
N GLY A 27 14.23 2.68 10.59
CA GLY A 27 14.61 1.34 11.05
C GLY A 27 13.43 0.42 11.38
N TYR A 28 12.22 0.76 10.92
CA TYR A 28 11.06 -0.09 11.11
C TYR A 28 11.16 -1.36 10.28
N ASP A 29 10.63 -2.46 10.78
CA ASP A 29 10.55 -3.70 10.02
C ASP A 29 9.71 -3.50 8.77
N ILE A 30 10.04 -4.23 7.71
CA ILE A 30 9.39 -4.09 6.40
C ILE A 30 8.97 -5.45 5.86
N CYS A 31 7.77 -5.53 5.34
CA CYS A 31 7.19 -6.75 4.79
C CYS A 31 6.49 -6.45 3.45
N ARG A 32 6.89 -7.17 2.40
CA ARG A 32 6.18 -7.13 1.12
C ARG A 32 5.06 -8.16 1.14
N ILE A 33 3.89 -7.79 0.65
CA ILE A 33 2.82 -8.74 0.36
C ILE A 33 2.78 -9.00 -1.15
N ASP A 34 2.54 -10.25 -1.52
CA ASP A 34 2.39 -10.67 -2.91
C ASP A 34 1.22 -11.64 -3.05
N THR A 35 0.60 -11.65 -4.21
CA THR A 35 -0.44 -12.62 -4.53
C THR A 35 0.17 -14.00 -4.79
N GLU A 36 -0.54 -15.07 -4.43
CA GLU A 36 -0.12 -16.44 -4.74
C GLU A 36 0.09 -16.63 -6.24
N ILE A 37 -0.85 -16.10 -7.04
CA ILE A 37 -0.77 -16.11 -8.50
C ILE A 37 -0.33 -14.71 -8.93
N PRO A 38 0.90 -14.54 -9.43
CA PRO A 38 1.39 -13.22 -9.84
C PRO A 38 0.64 -12.70 -11.07
N TYR A 39 0.55 -11.38 -11.17
CA TYR A 39 0.06 -10.73 -12.40
C TYR A 39 1.11 -10.87 -13.49
N THR A 40 0.72 -11.44 -14.63
CA THR A 40 1.61 -11.71 -15.75
C THR A 40 1.02 -11.20 -17.05
N GLY A 41 1.90 -11.04 -18.06
CA GLY A 41 1.51 -10.56 -19.38
C GLY A 41 1.99 -9.15 -19.65
N THR A 42 1.39 -8.50 -20.65
CA THR A 42 1.72 -7.12 -21.02
C THR A 42 1.20 -6.15 -19.98
N TYR A 43 1.71 -4.93 -20.01
CA TYR A 43 1.19 -3.86 -19.15
C TYR A 43 -0.32 -3.70 -19.30
N GLN A 44 -0.84 -3.72 -20.54
CA GLN A 44 -2.28 -3.58 -20.80
C GLN A 44 -3.09 -4.75 -20.23
N GLU A 45 -2.57 -5.97 -20.32
CA GLU A 45 -3.23 -7.15 -19.75
C GLU A 45 -3.34 -7.05 -18.23
N ILE A 46 -2.30 -6.57 -17.57
CA ILE A 46 -2.29 -6.35 -16.11
C ILE A 46 -3.27 -5.23 -15.74
N VAL A 47 -3.32 -4.14 -16.51
CA VAL A 47 -4.25 -3.04 -16.30
C VAL A 47 -5.70 -3.52 -16.41
N ASP A 48 -6.00 -4.32 -17.42
CA ASP A 48 -7.36 -4.85 -17.67
C ASP A 48 -7.77 -5.84 -16.57
N GLN A 49 -6.87 -6.70 -16.15
CA GLN A 49 -7.11 -7.61 -15.02
C GLN A 49 -7.36 -6.84 -13.74
N GLY A 50 -6.57 -5.81 -13.47
CA GLY A 50 -6.75 -4.95 -12.31
C GLY A 50 -8.12 -4.27 -12.30
N GLN A 51 -8.60 -3.80 -13.45
CA GLN A 51 -9.92 -3.19 -13.56
C GLN A 51 -11.03 -4.19 -13.23
N GLU A 52 -10.95 -5.39 -13.79
CA GLU A 52 -11.93 -6.44 -13.55
C GLU A 52 -11.96 -6.81 -12.06
N GLU A 53 -10.81 -7.03 -11.46
CA GLU A 53 -10.71 -7.41 -10.04
C GLU A 53 -11.23 -6.31 -9.11
N VAL A 54 -10.87 -5.05 -9.37
CA VAL A 54 -11.37 -3.91 -8.60
C VAL A 54 -12.88 -3.79 -8.72
N ASN A 55 -13.42 -3.90 -9.92
CA ASN A 55 -14.87 -3.77 -10.17
C ASN A 55 -15.71 -4.82 -9.45
N ARG A 56 -15.19 -6.02 -9.27
CA ARG A 56 -15.90 -7.09 -8.55
C ARG A 56 -15.48 -7.26 -7.09
N GLY A 57 -14.63 -6.39 -6.57
CA GLY A 57 -14.16 -6.46 -5.19
C GLY A 57 -13.38 -7.75 -4.88
N TYR A 58 -12.61 -8.24 -5.85
CA TYR A 58 -11.88 -9.49 -5.72
C TYR A 58 -10.77 -9.39 -4.67
N LYS A 59 -10.67 -10.45 -3.86
CA LYS A 59 -9.63 -10.59 -2.84
C LYS A 59 -8.72 -11.75 -3.21
N PRO A 60 -7.62 -11.50 -3.95
CA PRO A 60 -6.70 -12.57 -4.33
C PRO A 60 -6.04 -13.17 -3.11
N ALA A 61 -5.80 -14.49 -3.14
CA ALA A 61 -5.03 -15.15 -2.11
C ALA A 61 -3.60 -14.61 -2.09
N LEU A 62 -3.06 -14.39 -0.89
CA LEU A 62 -1.70 -13.90 -0.69
C LEU A 62 -0.75 -15.04 -0.36
N LYS A 63 0.52 -14.89 -0.75
CA LYS A 63 1.59 -15.73 -0.25
C LYS A 63 1.67 -15.59 1.28
N PRO A 64 2.04 -16.66 2.01
CA PRO A 64 2.23 -16.57 3.46
C PRO A 64 3.22 -15.47 3.82
N LEU A 65 2.93 -14.74 4.89
CA LEU A 65 3.84 -13.74 5.43
C LEU A 65 4.93 -14.41 6.26
N GLU A 66 6.15 -13.93 6.13
CA GLU A 66 7.29 -14.45 6.90
C GLU A 66 7.41 -13.78 8.28
N ILE A 67 6.45 -12.95 8.65
CA ILE A 67 6.48 -12.13 9.84
C ILE A 67 5.19 -12.32 10.64
N SER A 68 5.28 -12.25 11.98
CA SER A 68 4.13 -12.37 12.85
C SER A 68 3.47 -11.00 13.05
N LEU A 69 2.27 -10.81 12.50
CA LEU A 69 1.56 -9.54 12.59
C LEU A 69 1.22 -9.15 14.02
N GLY A 70 0.99 -10.12 14.90
CA GLY A 70 0.61 -9.86 16.28
C GLY A 70 1.69 -9.15 17.12
N ASP A 71 2.93 -9.14 16.66
CA ASP A 71 4.04 -8.52 17.38
C ASP A 71 4.11 -7.00 17.23
N TYR A 72 3.21 -6.40 16.43
CA TYR A 72 3.23 -4.97 16.12
C TYR A 72 2.00 -4.25 16.66
N ASP A 73 2.18 -2.97 16.97
CA ASP A 73 1.12 -2.09 17.46
C ASP A 73 0.62 -1.14 16.36
N ARG A 74 1.50 -0.86 15.40
CA ARG A 74 1.27 0.12 14.34
C ARG A 74 1.73 -0.44 13.00
N TYR A 75 0.93 -0.21 11.97
CA TYR A 75 1.20 -0.68 10.61
C TYR A 75 1.17 0.50 9.65
N ILE A 76 2.22 0.65 8.85
CA ILE A 76 2.22 1.57 7.72
C ILE A 76 1.85 0.73 6.51
N VAL A 77 0.60 0.82 6.05
CA VAL A 77 0.08 0.01 4.96
C VAL A 77 0.09 0.81 3.68
N MET A 78 0.84 0.33 2.69
CA MET A 78 1.17 1.08 1.49
C MET A 78 0.69 0.35 0.24
N THR A 79 0.03 1.11 -0.64
CA THR A 79 -0.59 0.58 -1.86
C THR A 79 -0.37 1.50 -3.05
N PRO A 80 -0.16 0.96 -4.27
CA PRO A 80 -0.39 1.75 -5.47
C PRO A 80 -1.88 2.01 -5.64
N THR A 81 -2.23 2.99 -6.46
CA THR A 81 -3.63 3.29 -6.80
C THR A 81 -3.99 2.56 -8.07
N TRP A 82 -4.93 1.63 -7.97
CA TRP A 82 -5.47 0.86 -9.09
C TRP A 82 -6.94 1.21 -9.28
N TRP A 83 -7.25 1.82 -10.42
CA TRP A 83 -8.64 2.18 -10.73
C TRP A 83 -9.34 2.90 -9.58
N TYR A 84 -8.68 3.97 -9.11
CA TYR A 84 -9.15 4.89 -8.06
C TYR A 84 -9.25 4.30 -6.66
N THR A 85 -8.78 3.08 -6.43
CA THR A 85 -8.77 2.44 -5.11
C THR A 85 -7.44 1.71 -4.85
N MET A 86 -7.36 1.01 -3.72
CA MET A 86 -6.18 0.21 -3.39
C MET A 86 -6.04 -1.01 -4.31
N ALA A 87 -4.82 -1.51 -4.46
CA ALA A 87 -4.57 -2.77 -5.14
C ALA A 87 -5.33 -3.92 -4.45
N PRO A 88 -5.84 -4.90 -5.21
CA PRO A 88 -6.59 -6.04 -4.64
C PRO A 88 -5.84 -6.81 -3.56
N ALA A 89 -4.51 -6.94 -3.67
CA ALA A 89 -3.69 -7.59 -2.65
C ALA A 89 -3.78 -6.88 -1.29
N VAL A 90 -3.85 -5.55 -1.29
CA VAL A 90 -3.98 -4.76 -0.05
C VAL A 90 -5.38 -4.90 0.53
N LEU A 91 -6.40 -4.99 -0.31
CA LEU A 91 -7.76 -5.28 0.13
C LEU A 91 -7.82 -6.62 0.85
N THR A 92 -7.20 -7.66 0.31
CA THR A 92 -7.10 -8.96 0.94
C THR A 92 -6.43 -8.86 2.32
N PHE A 93 -5.26 -8.21 2.36
CA PHE A 93 -4.48 -8.05 3.59
C PHE A 93 -5.30 -7.36 4.70
N LEU A 94 -5.95 -6.26 4.39
CA LEU A 94 -6.73 -5.49 5.37
C LEU A 94 -8.00 -6.22 5.81
N SER A 95 -8.64 -6.95 4.88
CA SER A 95 -9.91 -7.63 5.16
C SER A 95 -9.75 -8.93 5.92
N GLU A 96 -8.65 -9.66 5.73
CA GLU A 96 -8.46 -11.00 6.28
C GLU A 96 -7.70 -11.03 7.60
N ASN A 97 -7.22 -9.88 8.08
CA ASN A 97 -6.53 -9.77 9.35
C ASN A 97 -7.30 -8.87 10.31
N ASP A 98 -7.17 -9.14 11.60
CA ASP A 98 -7.83 -8.34 12.63
C ASP A 98 -6.88 -7.24 13.13
N PHE A 99 -7.23 -6.00 12.81
CA PHE A 99 -6.48 -4.81 13.24
C PHE A 99 -7.19 -4.03 14.35
N THR A 100 -8.17 -4.66 15.04
CA THR A 100 -8.91 -4.01 16.11
C THR A 100 -7.96 -3.49 17.20
N GLY A 101 -8.06 -2.20 17.50
CA GLY A 101 -7.21 -1.54 18.49
C GLY A 101 -5.79 -1.23 18.02
N LYS A 102 -5.45 -1.58 16.77
CA LYS A 102 -4.15 -1.26 16.17
C LYS A 102 -4.21 0.05 15.41
N ILE A 103 -3.06 0.70 15.25
CA ILE A 103 -2.95 1.92 14.45
C ILE A 103 -2.56 1.54 13.03
N ILE A 104 -3.27 2.11 12.04
CA ILE A 104 -2.89 1.99 10.62
C ILE A 104 -2.62 3.38 10.07
N ILE A 105 -1.46 3.55 9.46
CA ILE A 105 -1.09 4.74 8.70
C ILE A 105 -1.18 4.37 7.22
N PRO A 106 -2.24 4.80 6.51
CA PRO A 106 -2.41 4.43 5.10
C PRO A 106 -1.60 5.34 4.20
N VAL A 107 -0.87 4.74 3.26
CA VAL A 107 -0.04 5.45 2.29
C VAL A 107 -0.37 4.97 0.89
N GLN A 108 -0.59 5.90 -0.04
CA GLN A 108 -0.79 5.57 -1.44
C GLN A 108 0.25 6.22 -2.33
N THR A 109 0.58 5.55 -3.43
CA THR A 109 1.29 6.14 -4.56
C THR A 109 0.32 6.25 -5.73
N HIS A 110 0.38 7.36 -6.50
CA HIS A 110 -0.52 7.58 -7.63
C HIS A 110 0.13 8.47 -8.69
N GLY A 111 -0.46 8.48 -9.87
CA GLY A 111 0.00 9.30 -11.00
C GLY A 111 -0.79 10.58 -11.22
N GLY A 112 -1.49 11.10 -10.20
CA GLY A 112 -2.30 12.31 -10.29
C GLY A 112 -3.80 12.07 -10.07
N TRP A 113 -4.21 10.81 -9.91
CA TRP A 113 -5.61 10.43 -9.67
C TRP A 113 -5.71 9.60 -8.40
N PRO A 114 -5.69 10.24 -7.22
CA PRO A 114 -5.65 9.52 -5.94
C PRO A 114 -6.94 8.75 -5.63
N GLY A 115 -8.06 9.07 -6.26
CA GLY A 115 -9.32 8.38 -6.05
C GLY A 115 -9.80 8.37 -4.61
N HIS A 116 -10.33 7.22 -4.17
CA HIS A 116 -10.88 7.03 -2.83
C HIS A 116 -10.14 5.93 -2.03
N VAL A 117 -8.83 5.80 -2.27
CA VAL A 117 -7.98 4.75 -1.67
C VAL A 117 -8.07 4.74 -0.16
N ILE A 118 -7.85 5.89 0.49
CA ILE A 118 -7.79 5.95 1.96
C ILE A 118 -9.15 5.58 2.59
N LYS A 119 -10.24 6.07 2.04
CA LYS A 119 -11.58 5.73 2.51
C LYS A 119 -11.88 4.24 2.37
N ASP A 120 -11.46 3.64 1.28
CA ASP A 120 -11.67 2.22 1.04
C ASP A 120 -10.81 1.36 1.97
N MET A 121 -9.59 1.79 2.27
CA MET A 121 -8.74 1.13 3.26
C MET A 121 -9.39 1.16 4.66
N GLU A 122 -9.94 2.30 5.07
CA GLU A 122 -10.67 2.44 6.34
C GLU A 122 -11.86 1.49 6.41
N LYS A 123 -12.59 1.33 5.32
CA LYS A 123 -13.71 0.38 5.24
C LYS A 123 -13.27 -1.07 5.33
N ALA A 124 -12.10 -1.40 4.77
CA ALA A 124 -11.59 -2.77 4.73
C ALA A 124 -11.07 -3.25 6.09
N ALA A 125 -10.56 -2.37 6.94
CA ALA A 125 -10.01 -2.69 8.25
C ALA A 125 -10.77 -2.00 9.37
N LYS A 126 -12.05 -2.30 9.49
CA LYS A 126 -12.91 -1.73 10.54
C LYS A 126 -12.39 -2.10 11.94
N GLY A 127 -12.39 -1.14 12.84
CA GLY A 127 -11.89 -1.33 14.20
C GLY A 127 -10.44 -0.90 14.39
N ALA A 128 -9.69 -0.69 13.31
CA ALA A 128 -8.38 -0.08 13.38
C ALA A 128 -8.49 1.44 13.59
N ASP A 129 -7.47 2.02 14.19
CA ASP A 129 -7.35 3.48 14.36
C ASP A 129 -6.48 4.04 13.22
N PHE A 130 -7.13 4.62 12.22
CA PHE A 130 -6.44 5.20 11.05
C PHE A 130 -5.93 6.59 11.35
N LYS A 131 -4.62 6.82 11.15
CA LYS A 131 -3.96 8.09 11.42
C LYS A 131 -3.00 8.49 10.30
N GLY A 132 -2.80 9.79 10.14
CA GLY A 132 -1.74 10.36 9.32
C GLY A 132 -1.64 9.86 7.89
N PRO A 133 -2.74 9.85 7.11
CA PRO A 133 -2.68 9.37 5.73
C PRO A 133 -1.69 10.19 4.91
N PHE A 134 -1.00 9.51 3.97
CA PHE A 134 -0.06 10.17 3.09
C PHE A 134 -0.21 9.69 1.66
N ALA A 135 -0.05 10.60 0.71
CA ALA A 135 -0.12 10.31 -0.71
C ALA A 135 1.15 10.83 -1.41
N VAL A 136 1.77 9.98 -2.21
CA VAL A 136 2.96 10.33 -2.99
C VAL A 136 2.62 10.25 -4.47
N GLN A 137 2.84 11.35 -5.18
CA GLN A 137 2.57 11.44 -6.61
C GLN A 137 3.83 11.15 -7.42
N PHE A 138 3.68 10.27 -8.40
CA PHE A 138 4.62 10.00 -9.48
C PHE A 138 4.06 10.53 -10.79
N ASP A 139 4.82 10.39 -11.89
CA ASP A 139 4.38 10.93 -13.17
C ASP A 139 3.09 10.27 -13.69
N SER A 140 2.36 11.03 -14.49
CA SER A 140 1.03 10.62 -14.97
C SER A 140 1.04 9.57 -16.09
N THR A 141 2.23 9.22 -16.59
CA THR A 141 2.36 8.23 -17.68
C THR A 141 2.53 6.80 -17.14
N GLY A 142 2.46 6.61 -15.83
CA GLY A 142 2.68 5.31 -15.20
C GLY A 142 4.15 4.99 -14.97
N GLY A 143 5.04 5.98 -15.09
CA GLY A 143 6.46 5.84 -14.87
C GLY A 143 6.90 6.05 -13.42
N ASP A 144 8.19 6.18 -13.22
CA ASP A 144 8.84 6.25 -11.92
C ASP A 144 9.39 7.63 -11.55
N GLU A 145 9.06 8.67 -12.32
CA GLU A 145 9.43 10.03 -11.97
C GLU A 145 8.63 10.55 -10.79
N LEU A 146 9.31 10.92 -9.73
CA LEU A 146 8.70 11.45 -8.53
C LEU A 146 8.25 12.91 -8.75
N VAL A 147 6.97 13.17 -8.51
CA VAL A 147 6.38 14.52 -8.59
C VAL A 147 6.32 15.17 -7.21
N THR A 148 5.91 14.41 -6.18
CA THR A 148 5.98 14.88 -4.79
C THR A 148 7.44 15.16 -4.43
N LYS A 149 7.71 16.32 -3.86
CA LYS A 149 9.09 16.70 -3.50
C LYS A 149 9.64 15.78 -2.41
N GLU A 150 10.87 15.33 -2.58
CA GLU A 150 11.54 14.48 -1.58
C GLU A 150 11.55 15.13 -0.20
N ASP A 151 11.77 16.44 -0.11
CA ASP A 151 11.74 17.17 1.16
C ASP A 151 10.41 17.00 1.89
N ALA A 152 9.29 17.00 1.16
CA ALA A 152 7.97 16.77 1.74
C ALA A 152 7.81 15.35 2.26
N ILE A 153 8.34 14.37 1.53
CA ILE A 153 8.32 12.97 1.94
C ILE A 153 9.14 12.79 3.22
N PHE A 154 10.37 13.30 3.26
CA PHE A 154 11.20 13.19 4.45
C PHE A 154 10.64 13.95 5.64
N ALA A 155 10.02 15.12 5.42
CA ALA A 155 9.33 15.86 6.48
C ALA A 155 8.19 15.05 7.10
N TRP A 156 7.44 14.30 6.27
CA TRP A 156 6.40 13.40 6.75
C TRP A 156 7.00 12.20 7.49
N ILE A 157 8.03 11.57 6.93
CA ILE A 157 8.70 10.41 7.56
C ILE A 157 9.21 10.78 8.96
N ARG A 158 9.78 11.97 9.14
CA ARG A 158 10.28 12.41 10.43
C ARG A 158 9.19 12.52 11.51
N LYS A 159 7.94 12.69 11.11
CA LYS A 159 6.80 12.78 12.04
C LYS A 159 6.25 11.42 12.44
N LEU A 160 6.67 10.34 11.77
CA LEU A 160 6.31 8.99 12.15
C LEU A 160 7.01 8.61 13.47
#